data_ec999274ed35f68f85b69087208346e7
#
_entry.id   ec999274ed35f68f85b69087208346e7
#
_cell.length_a   1.000
_cell.length_b   1.000
_cell.length_c   1.000
_cell.angle_alpha   90.00
_cell.angle_beta   90.00
_cell.angle_gamma   90.00
#
_symmetry.space_group_name_H-M   'P 1'
#
loop_
_entity.id
_entity.type
_entity.pdbx_description
1 polymer ?
#
loop_
_entity_poly.entity_id
_entity_poly.type
_entity_poly.pdbx_seq_one_letter_code
_entity_poly.pdbx_strand_id
1 'polypeptide(L)'
;MKVKLGDLTKIKTGKLDANASSEDGQYPFFTCSREPLKISNYSYDCECVLVAGNGDLNVKYYNGKFDAYQRTYIIEDNSGGQLYMPYLYYFMEGYIKELRRQAIGGVIKYIKLGNLTDALIELPSVDAQKKIVNILKKAKQLLSLSNNEILKLDELVNARFVEMFGNPDINEKKWNEYKMEQLCEIGSSKRIYQNDQSLTGIPFLRISDLVNRMDTGSKDCDLFIPEELFGKLKKQGLVPVRGDILLTARGTLGRCYIIQDEDEFYFQDGMITWLSKYDERITPLYISCLFEMPGF
;
A
#
# COMPACT_ATOMS: atom_id res chain seq x y z
N MET A 1 -32.26 8.22 0.05
CA MET A 1 -32.92 7.49 1.18
C MET A 1 -31.99 6.35 1.55
N LYS A 2 -31.75 6.14 2.85
CA LYS A 2 -30.96 4.99 3.33
C LYS A 2 -31.89 3.80 3.56
N VAL A 3 -31.54 2.64 3.02
CA VAL A 3 -32.31 1.40 3.08
C VAL A 3 -31.41 0.27 3.60
N LYS A 4 -31.96 -0.68 4.35
CA LYS A 4 -31.20 -1.85 4.76
C LYS A 4 -30.91 -2.75 3.54
N LEU A 5 -29.69 -3.26 3.47
CA LEU A 5 -29.28 -4.14 2.38
C LEU A 5 -30.13 -5.42 2.34
N GLY A 6 -30.54 -5.95 3.51
CA GLY A 6 -31.41 -7.11 3.60
C GLY A 6 -32.78 -6.93 2.96
N ASP A 7 -33.28 -5.69 2.86
CA ASP A 7 -34.58 -5.38 2.21
C ASP A 7 -34.46 -5.36 0.68
N LEU A 8 -33.26 -5.22 0.14
CA LEU A 8 -32.98 -5.09 -1.30
C LEU A 8 -32.39 -6.36 -1.91
N THR A 9 -31.92 -7.30 -1.08
CA THR A 9 -31.11 -8.42 -1.56
C THR A 9 -31.52 -9.74 -0.95
N LYS A 10 -31.21 -10.81 -1.68
CA LYS A 10 -31.23 -12.19 -1.18
C LYS A 10 -29.79 -12.60 -0.88
N ILE A 11 -29.52 -12.88 0.39
CA ILE A 11 -28.16 -13.25 0.85
C ILE A 11 -28.17 -14.73 1.25
N LYS A 12 -27.27 -15.49 0.67
CA LYS A 12 -27.03 -16.91 0.98
C LYS A 12 -25.52 -17.17 1.10
N THR A 13 -25.11 -18.33 1.57
CA THR A 13 -23.71 -18.76 1.58
C THR A 13 -23.48 -19.87 0.56
N GLY A 14 -22.24 -20.07 0.16
CA GLY A 14 -21.82 -21.26 -0.54
C GLY A 14 -22.09 -22.52 0.30
N LYS A 15 -21.89 -23.68 -0.30
CA LYS A 15 -22.20 -24.99 0.34
C LYS A 15 -20.99 -25.90 0.46
N LEU A 16 -19.92 -25.62 -0.26
CA LEU A 16 -18.76 -26.49 -0.37
C LEU A 16 -17.67 -26.15 0.65
N ASP A 17 -16.84 -27.11 0.97
CA ASP A 17 -15.62 -26.87 1.72
C ASP A 17 -14.53 -26.23 0.86
N ALA A 18 -13.54 -25.58 1.51
CA ALA A 18 -12.48 -24.86 0.80
C ALA A 18 -11.58 -25.78 -0.05
N ASN A 19 -11.52 -27.08 0.29
CA ASN A 19 -10.75 -28.11 -0.41
C ASN A 19 -11.48 -28.71 -1.62
N ALA A 20 -12.69 -28.25 -1.96
CA ALA A 20 -13.44 -28.71 -3.13
C ALA A 20 -12.90 -28.19 -4.47
N SER A 21 -11.83 -27.38 -4.43
CA SER A 21 -11.17 -26.86 -5.65
C SER A 21 -10.56 -27.98 -6.49
N SER A 22 -10.49 -27.78 -7.82
CA SER A 22 -9.85 -28.66 -8.79
C SER A 22 -8.97 -27.82 -9.72
N GLU A 23 -7.70 -28.16 -9.89
CA GLU A 23 -6.77 -27.40 -10.74
C GLU A 23 -7.23 -27.30 -12.19
N ASP A 24 -7.85 -28.36 -12.71
CA ASP A 24 -8.39 -28.46 -14.07
C ASP A 24 -9.83 -27.96 -14.20
N GLY A 25 -10.38 -27.32 -13.15
CA GLY A 25 -11.76 -26.84 -13.11
C GLY A 25 -12.03 -25.77 -14.16
N GLN A 26 -13.26 -25.81 -14.73
CA GLN A 26 -13.69 -24.86 -15.77
C GLN A 26 -14.42 -23.64 -15.21
N TYR A 27 -14.89 -23.71 -13.98
CA TYR A 27 -15.67 -22.65 -13.32
C TYR A 27 -14.89 -22.03 -12.17
N PRO A 28 -15.11 -20.73 -11.87
CA PRO A 28 -14.53 -20.14 -10.68
C PRO A 28 -15.14 -20.71 -9.40
N PHE A 29 -14.28 -20.94 -8.42
CA PHE A 29 -14.67 -21.34 -7.07
C PHE A 29 -14.30 -20.23 -6.10
N PHE A 30 -15.30 -19.53 -5.58
CA PHE A 30 -15.10 -18.37 -4.71
C PHE A 30 -14.98 -18.80 -3.25
N THR A 31 -13.79 -18.68 -2.73
CA THR A 31 -13.47 -18.85 -1.31
C THR A 31 -13.31 -17.49 -0.62
N CYS A 32 -12.79 -17.48 0.62
CA CYS A 32 -12.45 -16.24 1.31
C CYS A 32 -11.10 -15.62 0.85
N SER A 33 -10.34 -16.29 -0.03
CA SER A 33 -9.15 -15.71 -0.67
C SER A 33 -9.53 -14.61 -1.66
N ARG A 34 -8.60 -13.71 -1.99
CA ARG A 34 -8.86 -12.63 -2.94
C ARG A 34 -9.09 -13.16 -4.35
N GLU A 35 -8.25 -14.09 -4.77
CA GLU A 35 -8.37 -14.72 -6.09
C GLU A 35 -9.26 -15.95 -6.01
N PRO A 36 -10.13 -16.17 -7.00
CA PRO A 36 -10.93 -17.38 -7.09
C PRO A 36 -10.05 -18.58 -7.42
N LEU A 37 -10.37 -19.72 -6.86
CA LEU A 37 -9.88 -21.02 -7.28
C LEU A 37 -10.70 -21.54 -8.46
N LYS A 38 -10.43 -22.75 -8.91
CA LYS A 38 -11.19 -23.43 -9.99
C LYS A 38 -11.95 -24.62 -9.43
N ILE A 39 -13.04 -24.98 -10.10
CA ILE A 39 -13.87 -26.15 -9.78
C ILE A 39 -14.48 -26.76 -11.05
N SER A 40 -14.70 -28.07 -11.06
CA SER A 40 -15.19 -28.79 -12.25
C SER A 40 -16.69 -28.58 -12.52
N ASN A 41 -17.50 -28.34 -11.49
CA ASN A 41 -18.94 -28.15 -11.59
C ASN A 41 -19.34 -26.81 -11.00
N TYR A 42 -20.57 -26.36 -11.29
CA TYR A 42 -21.14 -25.14 -10.72
C TYR A 42 -22.50 -25.42 -10.07
N SER A 43 -22.80 -24.69 -9.01
CA SER A 43 -24.11 -24.72 -8.34
C SER A 43 -24.88 -23.40 -8.49
N TYR A 44 -24.23 -22.35 -8.96
CA TYR A 44 -24.80 -21.02 -9.10
C TYR A 44 -24.56 -20.49 -10.53
N ASP A 45 -25.59 -19.82 -11.07
CA ASP A 45 -25.54 -19.10 -12.36
C ASP A 45 -26.34 -17.81 -12.19
N CYS A 46 -25.68 -16.74 -11.76
CA CYS A 46 -26.34 -15.46 -11.44
C CYS A 46 -25.36 -14.29 -11.42
N GLU A 47 -25.93 -13.08 -11.48
CA GLU A 47 -25.22 -11.84 -11.17
C GLU A 47 -25.24 -11.60 -9.66
N CYS A 48 -24.07 -11.46 -9.02
CA CYS A 48 -23.99 -11.34 -7.57
C CYS A 48 -22.76 -10.54 -7.10
N VAL A 49 -22.83 -10.10 -5.86
CA VAL A 49 -21.69 -9.63 -5.09
C VAL A 49 -21.34 -10.71 -4.07
N LEU A 50 -20.06 -11.10 -4.04
CA LEU A 50 -19.53 -12.12 -3.15
C LEU A 50 -18.72 -11.43 -2.04
N VAL A 51 -18.98 -11.82 -0.79
CA VAL A 51 -18.29 -11.28 0.38
C VAL A 51 -17.67 -12.42 1.19
N ALA A 52 -16.37 -12.32 1.43
CA ALA A 52 -15.68 -13.26 2.31
C ALA A 52 -16.23 -13.13 3.74
N GLY A 53 -16.67 -14.23 4.32
CA GLY A 53 -17.29 -14.25 5.66
C GLY A 53 -16.31 -14.41 6.80
N ASN A 54 -15.05 -14.79 6.54
CA ASN A 54 -14.00 -14.93 7.54
C ASN A 54 -12.61 -14.62 6.97
N GLY A 55 -11.62 -14.52 7.84
CA GLY A 55 -10.23 -14.23 7.45
C GLY A 55 -10.03 -12.81 6.91
N ASP A 56 -9.35 -12.66 5.79
CA ASP A 56 -9.18 -11.36 5.11
C ASP A 56 -10.45 -11.02 4.33
N LEU A 57 -11.33 -10.25 4.98
CA LEU A 57 -12.60 -9.83 4.38
C LEU A 57 -12.34 -9.07 3.07
N ASN A 58 -12.93 -9.55 2.00
CA ASN A 58 -12.86 -8.96 0.67
C ASN A 58 -14.20 -9.10 -0.07
N VAL A 59 -14.37 -8.33 -1.14
CA VAL A 59 -15.58 -8.30 -1.97
C VAL A 59 -15.22 -8.59 -3.41
N LYS A 60 -16.07 -9.34 -4.09
CA LYS A 60 -15.95 -9.62 -5.52
C LYS A 60 -17.30 -9.39 -6.20
N TYR A 61 -17.27 -8.98 -7.45
CA TYR A 61 -18.43 -8.94 -8.33
C TYR A 61 -18.28 -10.04 -9.37
N TYR A 62 -19.35 -10.79 -9.61
CA TYR A 62 -19.35 -11.83 -10.63
C TYR A 62 -20.71 -11.96 -11.29
N ASN A 63 -20.71 -12.31 -12.57
CA ASN A 63 -21.92 -12.63 -13.34
C ASN A 63 -21.64 -13.87 -14.19
N GLY A 64 -22.32 -14.97 -13.91
CA GLY A 64 -22.19 -16.24 -14.62
C GLY A 64 -22.18 -17.45 -13.70
N LYS A 65 -21.59 -18.56 -14.19
CA LYS A 65 -21.56 -19.87 -13.55
C LYS A 65 -20.37 -19.99 -12.60
N PHE A 66 -20.64 -20.39 -11.35
CA PHE A 66 -19.61 -20.52 -10.31
C PHE A 66 -20.04 -21.46 -9.19
N ASP A 67 -19.13 -21.78 -8.29
CA ASP A 67 -19.44 -22.33 -6.98
C ASP A 67 -18.75 -21.52 -5.86
N ALA A 68 -19.16 -21.73 -4.61
CA ALA A 68 -18.68 -20.95 -3.49
C ALA A 68 -18.52 -21.78 -2.22
N TYR A 69 -17.48 -21.42 -1.46
CA TYR A 69 -17.19 -21.93 -0.13
C TYR A 69 -18.28 -21.54 0.88
N GLN A 70 -18.60 -22.43 1.81
CA GLN A 70 -19.65 -22.25 2.84
C GLN A 70 -19.49 -20.99 3.72
N ARG A 71 -18.32 -20.34 3.74
CA ARG A 71 -18.08 -19.07 4.43
C ARG A 71 -18.06 -17.86 3.49
N THR A 72 -18.39 -18.02 2.23
CA THR A 72 -18.55 -16.94 1.27
C THR A 72 -20.02 -16.58 1.14
N TYR A 73 -20.39 -15.35 1.45
CA TYR A 73 -21.74 -14.83 1.24
C TYR A 73 -21.94 -14.48 -0.24
N ILE A 74 -23.08 -14.87 -0.79
CA ILE A 74 -23.53 -14.59 -2.15
C ILE A 74 -24.72 -13.65 -2.02
N ILE A 75 -24.61 -12.45 -2.55
CA ILE A 75 -25.62 -11.39 -2.46
C ILE A 75 -26.20 -11.18 -3.86
N GLU A 76 -27.47 -11.47 -4.05
CA GLU A 76 -28.23 -11.31 -5.29
C GLU A 76 -29.25 -10.18 -5.14
N ASP A 77 -29.61 -9.51 -6.25
CA ASP A 77 -30.68 -8.51 -6.26
C ASP A 77 -32.04 -9.14 -5.92
N ASN A 78 -32.79 -8.50 -5.06
CA ASN A 78 -34.19 -8.81 -4.73
C ASN A 78 -35.03 -7.52 -4.63
N SER A 79 -34.54 -6.43 -5.20
CA SER A 79 -35.16 -5.10 -5.09
C SER A 79 -36.20 -4.82 -6.18
N GLY A 80 -36.46 -5.78 -7.08
CA GLY A 80 -37.27 -5.54 -8.26
C GLY A 80 -36.64 -4.61 -9.28
N GLY A 81 -35.32 -4.63 -9.38
CA GLY A 81 -34.54 -3.85 -10.34
C GLY A 81 -34.20 -2.43 -9.90
N GLN A 82 -34.39 -2.10 -8.61
CA GLN A 82 -34.01 -0.81 -8.03
C GLN A 82 -32.54 -0.75 -7.66
N LEU A 83 -31.86 -1.90 -7.49
CA LEU A 83 -30.45 -2.01 -7.14
C LEU A 83 -29.62 -2.46 -8.35
N TYR A 84 -28.65 -1.65 -8.75
CA TYR A 84 -27.68 -2.01 -9.77
C TYR A 84 -26.49 -2.73 -9.12
N MET A 85 -26.29 -4.01 -9.43
CA MET A 85 -25.32 -4.88 -8.74
C MET A 85 -23.88 -4.35 -8.74
N PRO A 86 -23.35 -3.75 -9.81
CA PRO A 86 -22.05 -3.08 -9.73
C PRO A 86 -21.99 -1.89 -8.76
N TYR A 87 -23.13 -1.21 -8.50
CA TYR A 87 -23.19 -0.16 -7.47
C TYR A 87 -23.08 -0.77 -6.07
N LEU A 88 -23.77 -1.88 -5.84
CA LEU A 88 -23.63 -2.65 -4.61
C LEU A 88 -22.17 -3.12 -4.39
N TYR A 89 -21.50 -3.58 -5.44
CA TYR A 89 -20.10 -3.99 -5.34
C TYR A 89 -19.21 -2.84 -4.82
N TYR A 90 -19.30 -1.65 -5.40
CA TYR A 90 -18.50 -0.50 -4.94
C TYR A 90 -18.88 -0.04 -3.53
N PHE A 91 -20.17 -0.08 -3.18
CA PHE A 91 -20.60 0.17 -1.81
C PHE A 91 -19.97 -0.81 -0.83
N MET A 92 -20.01 -2.09 -1.13
CA MET A 92 -19.46 -3.15 -0.27
C MET A 92 -17.95 -3.08 -0.16
N GLU A 93 -17.22 -2.71 -1.22
CA GLU A 93 -15.76 -2.44 -1.12
C GLU A 93 -15.45 -1.34 -0.08
N GLY A 94 -16.21 -0.25 -0.09
CA GLY A 94 -16.08 0.81 0.91
C GLY A 94 -16.49 0.35 2.32
N TYR A 95 -17.50 -0.51 2.40
CA TYR A 95 -18.07 -1.01 3.66
C TYR A 95 -17.20 -2.08 4.35
N ILE A 96 -16.21 -2.65 3.68
CA ILE A 96 -15.28 -3.65 4.25
C ILE A 96 -14.60 -3.14 5.54
N LYS A 97 -14.27 -1.87 5.63
CA LYS A 97 -13.68 -1.29 6.85
C LYS A 97 -14.62 -1.44 8.05
N GLU A 98 -15.91 -1.19 7.83
CA GLU A 98 -16.93 -1.34 8.85
C GLU A 98 -17.18 -2.82 9.20
N LEU A 99 -17.22 -3.72 8.21
CA LEU A 99 -17.30 -5.16 8.46
C LEU A 99 -16.12 -5.67 9.28
N ARG A 100 -14.90 -5.19 9.02
CA ARG A 100 -13.71 -5.53 9.83
C ARG A 100 -13.85 -5.06 11.27
N ARG A 101 -14.45 -3.90 11.50
CA ARG A 101 -14.74 -3.36 12.84
C ARG A 101 -15.78 -4.20 13.59
N GLN A 102 -16.80 -4.70 12.88
CA GLN A 102 -17.89 -5.51 13.42
C GLN A 102 -17.52 -7.00 13.56
N ALA A 103 -16.46 -7.46 12.91
CA ALA A 103 -16.05 -8.86 12.92
C ALA A 103 -15.70 -9.33 14.32
N ILE A 104 -16.13 -10.53 14.66
CA ILE A 104 -15.90 -11.20 15.94
C ILE A 104 -15.01 -12.43 15.76
N GLY A 105 -14.48 -12.97 16.87
CA GLY A 105 -13.60 -14.13 16.87
C GLY A 105 -12.20 -13.78 17.37
N GLY A 106 -11.45 -14.80 17.77
CA GLY A 106 -10.09 -14.69 18.29
C GLY A 106 -9.04 -14.69 17.17
N VAL A 107 -8.53 -15.88 16.82
CA VAL A 107 -7.47 -16.04 15.80
C VAL A 107 -7.99 -15.75 14.39
N ILE A 108 -9.14 -16.28 14.04
CA ILE A 108 -9.79 -16.01 12.75
C ILE A 108 -11.05 -15.19 13.00
N LYS A 109 -11.05 -13.94 12.54
CA LYS A 109 -12.23 -13.07 12.61
C LYS A 109 -13.25 -13.46 11.53
N TYR A 110 -14.55 -13.33 11.85
CA TYR A 110 -15.64 -13.61 10.94
C TYR A 110 -16.79 -12.63 11.14
N ILE A 111 -17.63 -12.50 10.10
CA ILE A 111 -18.86 -11.73 10.12
C ILE A 111 -20.07 -12.65 10.15
N LYS A 112 -21.19 -12.15 10.67
CA LYS A 112 -22.49 -12.81 10.65
C LYS A 112 -23.37 -12.22 9.54
N LEU A 113 -24.42 -12.94 9.16
CA LEU A 113 -25.39 -12.47 8.17
C LEU A 113 -25.97 -11.09 8.53
N GLY A 114 -26.25 -10.83 9.80
CA GLY A 114 -26.77 -9.55 10.29
C GLY A 114 -25.83 -8.36 9.98
N ASN A 115 -24.51 -8.56 9.94
CA ASN A 115 -23.58 -7.50 9.57
C ASN A 115 -23.77 -7.03 8.11
N LEU A 116 -24.31 -7.90 7.24
CA LEU A 116 -24.64 -7.59 5.85
C LEU A 116 -26.07 -7.06 5.71
N THR A 117 -27.05 -7.76 6.31
CA THR A 117 -28.47 -7.37 6.18
C THR A 117 -28.80 -6.03 6.80
N ASP A 118 -28.13 -5.67 7.89
CA ASP A 118 -28.33 -4.39 8.59
C ASP A 118 -27.51 -3.23 8.03
N ALA A 119 -26.64 -3.48 7.04
CA ALA A 119 -25.88 -2.43 6.36
C ALA A 119 -26.83 -1.44 5.67
N LEU A 120 -26.62 -0.15 5.91
CA LEU A 120 -27.45 0.92 5.35
C LEU A 120 -26.82 1.47 4.08
N ILE A 121 -27.45 1.23 2.94
CA ILE A 121 -27.04 1.74 1.64
C ILE A 121 -27.92 2.93 1.22
N GLU A 122 -27.31 3.94 0.63
CA GLU A 122 -28.07 4.97 -0.09
C GLU A 122 -28.56 4.42 -1.42
N LEU A 123 -29.86 4.58 -1.69
CA LEU A 123 -30.47 4.05 -2.91
C LEU A 123 -30.97 5.22 -3.81
N PRO A 124 -30.09 5.81 -4.64
CA PRO A 124 -30.50 6.74 -5.67
C PRO A 124 -31.17 6.02 -6.85
N SER A 125 -31.66 6.76 -7.84
CA SER A 125 -32.21 6.15 -9.05
C SER A 125 -31.15 5.26 -9.75
N VAL A 126 -31.61 4.23 -10.46
CA VAL A 126 -30.71 3.30 -11.19
C VAL A 126 -29.78 4.04 -12.16
N ASP A 127 -30.25 5.08 -12.80
CA ASP A 127 -29.42 5.91 -13.69
C ASP A 127 -28.32 6.66 -12.93
N ALA A 128 -28.64 7.15 -11.72
CA ALA A 128 -27.64 7.77 -10.86
C ALA A 128 -26.62 6.74 -10.37
N GLN A 129 -27.06 5.52 -9.97
CA GLN A 129 -26.17 4.42 -9.61
C GLN A 129 -25.20 4.07 -10.74
N LYS A 130 -25.70 3.95 -12.00
CA LYS A 130 -24.87 3.70 -13.19
C LYS A 130 -23.84 4.80 -13.42
N LYS A 131 -24.24 6.08 -13.25
CA LYS A 131 -23.30 7.22 -13.36
C LYS A 131 -22.19 7.15 -12.31
N ILE A 132 -22.55 6.88 -11.06
CA ILE A 132 -21.58 6.71 -9.96
C ILE A 132 -20.59 5.59 -10.27
N VAL A 133 -21.09 4.42 -10.67
CA VAL A 133 -20.25 3.26 -11.04
C VAL A 133 -19.30 3.61 -12.18
N ASN A 134 -19.77 4.33 -13.20
CA ASN A 134 -18.91 4.71 -14.33
C ASN A 134 -17.77 5.66 -13.90
N ILE A 135 -18.06 6.60 -13.00
CA ILE A 135 -17.04 7.50 -12.44
C ILE A 135 -16.01 6.69 -11.63
N LEU A 136 -16.47 5.83 -10.72
CA LEU A 136 -15.58 5.01 -9.89
C LEU A 136 -14.73 4.05 -10.72
N LYS A 137 -15.30 3.44 -11.77
CA LYS A 137 -14.57 2.57 -12.70
C LYS A 137 -13.46 3.34 -13.43
N LYS A 138 -13.78 4.55 -13.95
CA LYS A 138 -12.77 5.41 -14.58
C LYS A 138 -11.67 5.82 -13.62
N ALA A 139 -12.02 6.20 -12.39
CA ALA A 139 -11.04 6.55 -11.36
C ALA A 139 -10.10 5.39 -11.04
N LYS A 140 -10.62 4.17 -10.87
CA LYS A 140 -9.79 2.95 -10.67
C LYS A 140 -8.88 2.68 -11.87
N GLN A 141 -9.37 2.86 -13.09
CA GLN A 141 -8.56 2.70 -14.30
C GLN A 141 -7.41 3.70 -14.35
N LEU A 142 -7.68 4.98 -14.05
CA LEU A 142 -6.65 6.01 -14.00
C LEU A 142 -5.59 5.72 -12.95
N LEU A 143 -5.99 5.31 -11.74
CA LEU A 143 -5.06 4.90 -10.68
C LEU A 143 -4.18 3.72 -11.11
N SER A 144 -4.78 2.70 -11.76
CA SER A 144 -4.03 1.55 -12.27
C SER A 144 -3.03 1.95 -13.36
N LEU A 145 -3.43 2.84 -14.29
CA LEU A 145 -2.55 3.34 -15.33
C LEU A 145 -1.38 4.14 -14.74
N SER A 146 -1.68 5.05 -13.80
CA SER A 146 -0.64 5.85 -13.13
C SER A 146 0.37 4.98 -12.38
N ASN A 147 -0.10 3.96 -11.64
CA ASN A 147 0.79 3.01 -10.97
C ASN A 147 1.67 2.24 -11.97
N ASN A 148 1.10 1.81 -13.10
CA ASN A 148 1.88 1.14 -14.14
C ASN A 148 2.90 2.08 -14.80
N GLU A 149 2.58 3.36 -14.96
CA GLU A 149 3.54 4.36 -15.46
C GLU A 149 4.71 4.55 -14.49
N ILE A 150 4.44 4.63 -13.18
CA ILE A 150 5.50 4.71 -12.16
C ILE A 150 6.44 3.50 -12.26
N LEU A 151 5.89 2.28 -12.30
CA LEU A 151 6.70 1.07 -12.42
C LEU A 151 7.59 1.07 -13.68
N LYS A 152 7.05 1.52 -14.81
CA LYS A 152 7.82 1.64 -16.06
C LYS A 152 8.93 2.70 -15.99
N LEU A 153 8.68 3.79 -15.25
CA LEU A 153 9.71 4.80 -15.03
C LEU A 153 10.86 4.25 -14.17
N ASP A 154 10.55 3.48 -13.13
CA ASP A 154 11.56 2.82 -12.31
C ASP A 154 12.37 1.81 -13.14
N GLU A 155 11.71 1.00 -13.97
CA GLU A 155 12.38 0.10 -14.92
C GLU A 155 13.32 0.85 -15.88
N LEU A 156 12.87 2.00 -16.41
CA LEU A 156 13.66 2.84 -17.31
C LEU A 156 14.89 3.43 -16.62
N VAL A 157 14.75 3.92 -15.37
CA VAL A 157 15.87 4.44 -14.57
C VAL A 157 16.89 3.34 -14.36
N ASN A 158 16.46 2.14 -13.95
CA ASN A 158 17.33 0.99 -13.75
C ASN A 158 18.04 0.56 -15.05
N ALA A 159 17.31 0.45 -16.16
CA ALA A 159 17.88 0.11 -17.46
C ALA A 159 18.93 1.15 -17.90
N ARG A 160 18.63 2.44 -17.69
CA ARG A 160 19.57 3.52 -18.03
C ARG A 160 20.82 3.51 -17.14
N PHE A 161 20.65 3.20 -15.86
CA PHE A 161 21.79 3.04 -14.95
C PHE A 161 22.72 1.91 -15.43
N VAL A 162 22.16 0.73 -15.76
CA VAL A 162 22.94 -0.42 -16.28
C VAL A 162 23.62 -0.08 -17.62
N GLU A 163 22.94 0.62 -18.53
CA GLU A 163 23.53 1.05 -19.79
C GLU A 163 24.74 1.96 -19.57
N MET A 164 24.63 2.92 -18.65
CA MET A 164 25.69 3.91 -18.37
C MET A 164 26.86 3.30 -17.59
N PHE A 165 26.55 2.52 -16.55
CA PHE A 165 27.53 2.10 -15.56
C PHE A 165 27.84 0.59 -15.58
N GLY A 166 27.06 -0.22 -16.29
CA GLY A 166 27.11 -1.67 -16.25
C GLY A 166 26.31 -2.26 -15.08
N ASN A 167 26.21 -3.58 -15.05
CA ASN A 167 25.60 -4.26 -13.92
C ASN A 167 26.58 -4.23 -12.72
N PRO A 168 26.20 -3.67 -11.57
CA PRO A 168 27.07 -3.55 -10.40
C PRO A 168 27.49 -4.90 -9.83
N ASP A 169 26.67 -5.94 -9.93
CA ASP A 169 26.97 -7.28 -9.38
C ASP A 169 28.16 -7.96 -10.07
N ILE A 170 28.36 -7.72 -11.35
CA ILE A 170 29.39 -8.39 -12.17
C ILE A 170 30.50 -7.46 -12.63
N ASN A 171 30.35 -6.14 -12.40
CA ASN A 171 31.34 -5.11 -12.77
C ASN A 171 31.91 -5.30 -14.20
N GLU A 172 31.05 -5.55 -15.18
CA GLU A 172 31.44 -5.86 -16.56
C GLU A 172 32.27 -4.76 -17.23
N LYS A 173 32.09 -3.50 -16.80
CA LYS A 173 32.88 -2.35 -17.29
C LYS A 173 34.22 -2.18 -16.58
N LYS A 174 34.51 -3.03 -15.59
CA LYS A 174 35.79 -3.06 -14.86
C LYS A 174 36.11 -1.70 -14.17
N TRP A 175 35.09 -1.10 -13.57
CA TRP A 175 35.28 0.08 -12.74
C TRP A 175 36.14 -0.26 -11.52
N ASN A 176 36.91 0.71 -11.03
CA ASN A 176 37.64 0.54 -9.78
C ASN A 176 36.67 0.36 -8.61
N GLU A 177 36.96 -0.59 -7.77
CA GLU A 177 36.16 -0.87 -6.58
C GLU A 177 36.71 -0.12 -5.37
N TYR A 178 35.80 0.48 -4.63
CA TYR A 178 36.13 1.24 -3.42
C TYR A 178 35.16 0.85 -2.30
N LYS A 179 35.66 0.84 -1.06
CA LYS A 179 34.78 0.77 0.09
C LYS A 179 34.04 2.09 0.25
N MET A 180 32.79 2.06 0.72
CA MET A 180 32.00 3.28 0.95
C MET A 180 32.71 4.29 1.87
N GLU A 181 33.41 3.82 2.89
CA GLU A 181 34.21 4.66 3.81
C GLU A 181 35.36 5.45 3.13
N GLN A 182 35.75 5.07 1.92
CA GLN A 182 36.74 5.77 1.10
C GLN A 182 36.10 6.82 0.18
N LEU A 183 34.78 6.79 0.05
CA LEU A 183 34.01 7.62 -0.87
C LEU A 183 33.14 8.65 -0.16
N CYS A 184 32.76 8.41 1.08
CA CYS A 184 31.97 9.34 1.89
C CYS A 184 32.13 9.05 3.39
N GLU A 185 31.76 10.01 4.23
CA GLU A 185 31.60 9.76 5.65
C GLU A 185 30.27 9.04 5.90
N ILE A 186 30.31 7.97 6.70
CA ILE A 186 29.16 7.16 7.09
C ILE A 186 28.92 7.39 8.58
N GLY A 187 27.74 7.87 8.93
CA GLY A 187 27.39 8.21 10.30
C GLY A 187 25.89 8.00 10.60
N SER A 188 25.50 8.56 11.71
CA SER A 188 24.12 8.66 12.15
C SER A 188 23.92 9.98 12.88
N SER A 189 22.67 10.35 13.14
CA SER A 189 22.37 11.50 13.97
C SER A 189 22.82 11.28 15.43
N LYS A 190 22.98 12.37 16.15
CA LYS A 190 23.10 12.31 17.61
C LYS A 190 21.74 11.93 18.22
N ARG A 191 21.76 11.01 19.16
CA ARG A 191 20.55 10.55 19.85
C ARG A 191 19.79 11.70 20.51
N ILE A 192 18.51 11.76 20.24
CA ILE A 192 17.55 12.65 20.93
C ILE A 192 16.70 11.78 21.87
N TYR A 193 16.75 12.10 23.14
CA TYR A 193 15.96 11.43 24.14
C TYR A 193 14.55 12.05 24.21
N GLN A 194 13.62 11.30 24.76
CA GLN A 194 12.22 11.72 24.86
C GLN A 194 12.08 13.06 25.64
N ASN A 195 12.93 13.31 26.61
CA ASN A 195 12.95 14.56 27.38
C ASN A 195 13.49 15.77 26.59
N ASP A 196 14.18 15.53 25.47
CA ASP A 196 14.72 16.56 24.59
C ASP A 196 13.74 16.92 23.44
N GLN A 197 12.60 16.21 23.39
CA GLN A 197 11.55 16.44 22.39
C GLN A 197 10.61 17.53 22.87
N SER A 198 9.92 18.17 21.92
CA SER A 198 8.95 19.26 22.16
C SER A 198 7.67 19.01 21.36
N LEU A 199 6.60 19.74 21.71
CA LEU A 199 5.32 19.69 20.99
C LEU A 199 5.35 20.51 19.70
N THR A 200 6.30 21.44 19.59
CA THR A 200 6.47 22.33 18.43
C THR A 200 7.94 22.62 18.23
N GLY A 201 8.35 23.05 17.04
CA GLY A 201 9.72 23.41 16.70
C GLY A 201 10.16 22.74 15.39
N ILE A 202 11.40 22.26 15.36
CA ILE A 202 11.96 21.59 14.19
C ILE A 202 11.49 20.13 14.12
N PRO A 203 10.94 19.65 12.99
CA PRO A 203 10.53 18.27 12.82
C PRO A 203 11.62 17.26 13.19
N PHE A 204 11.26 16.23 13.96
CA PHE A 204 12.13 15.12 14.32
C PHE A 204 11.62 13.83 13.67
N LEU A 205 12.21 13.44 12.55
CA LEU A 205 11.75 12.34 11.72
C LEU A 205 12.18 10.98 12.27
N ARG A 206 11.22 10.11 12.52
CA ARG A 206 11.46 8.67 12.64
C ARG A 206 11.63 8.08 11.23
N ILE A 207 12.08 6.84 11.15
CA ILE A 207 12.20 6.13 9.87
C ILE A 207 10.85 6.08 9.11
N SER A 208 9.73 5.90 9.81
CA SER A 208 8.39 5.90 9.21
C SER A 208 8.02 7.25 8.58
N ASP A 209 8.41 8.35 9.22
CA ASP A 209 8.13 9.70 8.75
C ASP A 209 8.99 10.01 7.51
N LEU A 210 10.25 9.57 7.52
CA LEU A 210 11.16 9.70 6.37
C LEU A 210 10.63 8.88 5.17
N VAL A 211 10.21 7.63 5.38
CA VAL A 211 9.63 6.79 4.31
C VAL A 211 8.34 7.40 3.77
N ASN A 212 7.44 7.88 4.65
CA ASN A 212 6.23 8.57 4.21
C ASN A 212 6.54 9.81 3.37
N ARG A 213 7.57 10.57 3.75
CA ARG A 213 8.05 11.73 2.97
C ARG A 213 8.55 11.33 1.58
N MET A 214 9.30 10.23 1.47
CA MET A 214 9.74 9.68 0.19
C MET A 214 8.57 9.25 -0.69
N ASP A 215 7.54 8.60 -0.11
CA ASP A 215 6.42 8.03 -0.85
C ASP A 215 5.38 9.05 -1.29
N THR A 216 5.15 10.08 -0.47
CA THR A 216 4.02 11.00 -0.64
C THR A 216 4.42 12.46 -0.81
N GLY A 217 5.68 12.81 -0.54
CA GLY A 217 6.13 14.19 -0.44
C GLY A 217 5.62 14.92 0.82
N SER A 218 4.85 14.25 1.71
CA SER A 218 4.32 14.87 2.93
C SER A 218 5.43 15.28 3.88
N LYS A 219 5.32 16.47 4.43
CA LYS A 219 6.19 17.00 5.49
C LYS A 219 5.57 16.84 6.89
N ASP A 220 4.47 16.11 7.01
CA ASP A 220 3.79 15.87 8.28
C ASP A 220 4.70 15.10 9.25
N CYS A 221 4.75 15.57 10.49
CA CYS A 221 5.53 14.97 11.56
C CYS A 221 4.85 15.25 12.91
N ASP A 222 4.85 14.24 13.79
CA ASP A 222 4.24 14.32 15.11
C ASP A 222 5.25 14.67 16.22
N LEU A 223 6.56 14.55 15.92
CA LEU A 223 7.63 14.78 16.87
C LEU A 223 8.48 15.98 16.46
N PHE A 224 8.88 16.76 17.45
CA PHE A 224 9.69 17.95 17.22
C PHE A 224 10.83 18.03 18.24
N ILE A 225 11.85 18.82 17.92
CA ILE A 225 12.89 19.25 18.86
C ILE A 225 12.90 20.77 18.95
N PRO A 226 13.33 21.35 20.11
CA PRO A 226 13.44 22.79 20.26
C PRO A 226 14.41 23.40 19.23
N GLU A 227 14.07 24.55 18.67
CA GLU A 227 14.91 25.29 17.72
C GLU A 227 16.31 25.57 18.28
N GLU A 228 16.40 25.86 19.60
CA GLU A 228 17.68 26.09 20.27
C GLU A 228 18.58 24.85 20.21
N LEU A 229 18.01 23.65 20.43
CA LEU A 229 18.75 22.41 20.35
C LEU A 229 19.22 22.14 18.92
N PHE A 230 18.34 22.33 17.93
CA PHE A 230 18.67 22.20 16.53
C PHE A 230 19.79 23.17 16.12
N GLY A 231 19.71 24.43 16.55
CA GLY A 231 20.74 25.44 16.30
C GLY A 231 22.12 25.07 16.90
N LYS A 232 22.12 24.42 18.08
CA LYS A 232 23.37 23.87 18.67
C LYS A 232 23.92 22.73 17.85
N LEU A 233 23.09 21.79 17.42
CA LEU A 233 23.49 20.66 16.55
C LEU A 233 24.01 21.15 15.22
N LYS A 234 23.37 22.13 14.60
CA LYS A 234 23.77 22.76 13.32
C LYS A 234 25.16 23.41 13.42
N LYS A 235 25.43 24.14 14.50
CA LYS A 235 26.76 24.76 14.77
C LYS A 235 27.85 23.71 14.95
N GLN A 236 27.50 22.49 15.39
CA GLN A 236 28.45 21.39 15.56
C GLN A 236 28.63 20.55 14.29
N GLY A 237 27.93 20.86 13.19
CA GLY A 237 27.97 20.08 11.95
C GLY A 237 27.24 18.73 12.05
N LEU A 238 26.30 18.62 12.99
CA LEU A 238 25.56 17.39 13.27
C LEU A 238 24.15 17.37 12.64
N VAL A 239 23.87 18.29 11.71
CA VAL A 239 22.63 18.38 10.94
C VAL A 239 22.96 18.13 9.48
N PRO A 240 22.18 17.30 8.76
CA PRO A 240 22.44 17.04 7.36
C PRO A 240 22.27 18.31 6.53
N VAL A 241 23.04 18.40 5.46
CA VAL A 241 23.01 19.52 4.52
C VAL A 241 22.64 19.04 3.12
N ARG A 242 22.29 19.96 2.23
CA ARG A 242 21.95 19.64 0.85
C ARG A 242 22.95 18.67 0.22
N GLY A 243 22.43 17.63 -0.41
CA GLY A 243 23.20 16.58 -1.08
C GLY A 243 23.58 15.42 -0.17
N ASP A 244 23.48 15.55 1.14
CA ASP A 244 23.63 14.40 2.03
C ASP A 244 22.55 13.37 1.77
N ILE A 245 22.83 12.09 2.01
CA ILE A 245 21.86 10.99 1.86
C ILE A 245 21.50 10.45 3.24
N LEU A 246 20.20 10.31 3.47
CA LEU A 246 19.66 9.53 4.56
C LEU A 246 19.18 8.18 4.02
N LEU A 247 19.86 7.12 4.44
CA LEU A 247 19.61 5.75 4.00
C LEU A 247 18.84 4.98 5.08
N THR A 248 17.74 4.34 4.72
CA THR A 248 16.98 3.50 5.67
C THR A 248 17.75 2.22 6.00
N ALA A 249 18.06 2.01 7.28
CA ALA A 249 18.86 0.88 7.78
C ALA A 249 18.02 -0.20 8.45
N ARG A 250 16.70 -0.01 8.61
CA ARG A 250 15.76 -0.98 9.18
C ARG A 250 14.38 -0.87 8.53
N GLY A 251 13.61 -1.96 8.58
CA GLY A 251 12.29 -2.04 7.94
C GLY A 251 12.43 -2.10 6.43
N THR A 252 12.07 -1.06 5.72
CA THR A 252 12.30 -0.93 4.27
C THR A 252 13.77 -0.52 4.05
N LEU A 253 14.65 -1.50 3.85
CA LEU A 253 16.09 -1.27 3.70
C LEU A 253 16.43 -0.61 2.36
N GLY A 254 17.52 0.17 2.33
CA GLY A 254 18.16 0.65 1.10
C GLY A 254 17.50 1.85 0.44
N ARG A 255 16.42 2.40 1.00
CA ARG A 255 15.81 3.61 0.43
C ARG A 255 16.61 4.85 0.78
N CYS A 256 16.86 5.68 -0.23
CA CYS A 256 17.67 6.88 -0.13
C CYS A 256 16.83 8.15 -0.18
N TYR A 257 17.03 9.05 0.76
CA TYR A 257 16.53 10.43 0.70
C TYR A 257 17.71 11.39 0.56
N ILE A 258 17.77 12.11 -0.57
CA ILE A 258 18.78 13.14 -0.78
C ILE A 258 18.25 14.45 -0.21
N ILE A 259 18.97 15.06 0.73
CA ILE A 259 18.60 16.31 1.38
C ILE A 259 18.52 17.45 0.35
N GLN A 260 17.40 18.18 0.35
CA GLN A 260 17.14 19.33 -0.51
C GLN A 260 17.40 20.67 0.22
N ASP A 261 17.41 21.78 -0.53
CA ASP A 261 17.65 23.12 0.05
C ASP A 261 16.58 23.56 1.04
N GLU A 262 15.33 23.14 0.80
CA GLU A 262 14.17 23.47 1.64
C GLU A 262 13.96 22.53 2.83
N ASP A 263 14.88 21.57 3.03
CA ASP A 263 14.77 20.62 4.13
C ASP A 263 15.32 21.22 5.43
N GLU A 264 14.44 21.28 6.43
CA GLU A 264 14.80 21.66 7.78
C GLU A 264 14.15 20.68 8.75
N PHE A 265 14.91 19.69 9.17
CA PHE A 265 14.49 18.67 10.13
C PHE A 265 15.70 17.99 10.79
N TYR A 266 15.46 17.25 11.85
CA TYR A 266 16.39 16.30 12.45
C TYR A 266 15.85 14.88 12.33
N PHE A 267 16.65 13.85 12.56
CA PHE A 267 16.22 12.47 12.33
C PHE A 267 16.72 11.50 13.41
N GLN A 268 16.03 10.37 13.53
CA GLN A 268 16.28 9.34 14.54
C GLN A 268 17.59 8.59 14.28
N ASP A 269 18.39 8.43 15.35
CA ASP A 269 19.62 7.62 15.34
C ASP A 269 19.33 6.11 15.23
N GLY A 270 20.33 5.36 14.72
CA GLY A 270 20.36 3.89 14.71
C GLY A 270 19.37 3.19 13.76
N MET A 271 18.47 3.94 13.14
CA MET A 271 17.51 3.45 12.13
C MET A 271 17.79 4.03 10.74
N ILE A 272 18.47 5.16 10.70
CA ILE A 272 18.79 5.91 9.51
C ILE A 272 20.31 6.11 9.49
N THR A 273 20.95 5.68 8.40
CA THR A 273 22.37 5.93 8.14
C THR A 273 22.50 7.24 7.37
N TRP A 274 23.44 8.05 7.78
CA TRP A 274 23.75 9.34 7.15
C TRP A 274 25.03 9.23 6.35
N LEU A 275 24.97 9.49 5.04
CA LEU A 275 26.11 9.59 4.14
C LEU A 275 26.34 11.05 3.81
N SER A 276 27.58 11.51 4.00
CA SER A 276 27.97 12.92 3.83
C SER A 276 29.41 13.05 3.36
N LYS A 277 29.85 14.27 3.02
CA LYS A 277 31.22 14.60 2.65
C LYS A 277 31.79 13.67 1.58
N TYR A 278 31.14 13.65 0.44
CA TYR A 278 31.52 12.79 -0.68
C TYR A 278 32.85 13.19 -1.30
N ASP A 279 33.63 12.17 -1.68
CA ASP A 279 34.77 12.32 -2.55
C ASP A 279 34.33 12.80 -3.95
N GLU A 280 35.18 13.59 -4.62
CA GLU A 280 34.86 14.13 -5.96
C GLU A 280 34.62 13.08 -7.05
N ARG A 281 35.06 11.84 -6.83
CA ARG A 281 34.87 10.69 -7.73
C ARG A 281 33.44 10.18 -7.80
N ILE A 282 32.57 10.58 -6.85
CA ILE A 282 31.23 10.03 -6.74
C ILE A 282 30.20 11.12 -6.46
N THR A 283 28.99 10.94 -6.91
CA THR A 283 27.88 11.86 -6.67
C THR A 283 26.82 11.23 -5.77
N PRO A 284 26.12 12.01 -4.94
CA PRO A 284 24.98 11.51 -4.15
C PRO A 284 23.92 10.81 -5.02
N LEU A 285 23.63 11.36 -6.20
CA LEU A 285 22.65 10.76 -7.12
C LEU A 285 23.08 9.37 -7.59
N TYR A 286 24.36 9.16 -7.92
CA TYR A 286 24.86 7.84 -8.30
C TYR A 286 24.70 6.84 -7.16
N ILE A 287 25.05 7.23 -5.93
CA ILE A 287 24.89 6.39 -4.74
C ILE A 287 23.41 6.03 -4.53
N SER A 288 22.52 7.01 -4.62
CA SER A 288 21.07 6.77 -4.46
C SER A 288 20.57 5.76 -5.49
N CYS A 289 20.89 5.96 -6.77
CA CYS A 289 20.49 5.02 -7.82
C CYS A 289 21.08 3.62 -7.60
N LEU A 290 22.33 3.52 -7.14
CA LEU A 290 22.99 2.24 -6.86
C LEU A 290 22.26 1.45 -5.76
N PHE A 291 21.89 2.10 -4.64
CA PHE A 291 21.17 1.46 -3.54
C PHE A 291 19.72 1.07 -3.91
N GLU A 292 19.13 1.70 -4.91
CA GLU A 292 17.80 1.41 -5.40
C GLU A 292 17.78 0.31 -6.48
N MET A 293 18.96 -0.14 -6.96
CA MET A 293 19.05 -1.22 -7.94
C MET A 293 18.61 -2.56 -7.33
N PRO A 294 17.80 -3.35 -8.05
CA PRO A 294 17.47 -4.71 -7.64
C PRO A 294 18.73 -5.57 -7.51
N GLY A 295 18.95 -6.13 -6.31
CA GLY A 295 20.09 -7.03 -6.04
C GLY A 295 21.24 -6.37 -5.28
N PHE A 296 21.26 -5.04 -5.14
CA PHE A 296 22.24 -4.31 -4.33
C PHE A 296 21.73 -3.98 -2.89
#